data_dfdbee776453a69dabc20976d4bf189f
#
_entry.id   dfdbee776453a69dabc20976d4bf189f
#
_cell.length_a   1.000
_cell.length_b   1.000
_cell.length_c   1.000
_cell.angle_alpha   90.00
_cell.angle_beta   90.00
_cell.angle_gamma   90.00
#
_symmetry.space_group_name_H-M   'P 1'
#
loop_
_entity.id
_entity.type
_entity.pdbx_description
1 polymer ?
#
loop_
_entity_poly.entity_id
_entity_poly.type
_entity_poly.pdbx_seq_one_letter_code
_entity_poly.pdbx_strand_id
1 'polypeptide(L)'
;MSEITEIRAREVLDSRGNPTVEADIRLSSGAFGSACAPSGASTGSREALELRDKNPERYFGKGVLTAVRNVNTQIRDTLIGTSVVDQESCDQLMLDLDGTENKSKLGANAILAVSLAAAKAAAVDAGVPLYQHIARLNGSDGKFTLPVPMMNIVNGGEHADNNVDIQEFMVQPTGADSFCEALRYGAEIFHALKSVLNAQGLNTAVGDEGGFAPNLPSNSAALDAIMEAITKAGFKPGEDIHLALDCAASEFYADGRYNLRGENKSFDSAGFADYLQGLVENYPILSIEDGMDESDWDGWAKLSEKIGDKVQLVGDDLFVTNTSILKRGIDENIANSILIKFNQIGSLTETLAAINMAKGAAYTAVISHRSGETEDTTIADLAVATAAGQIKTGSLCRSDRVAKYNRLLRIEEELGAASIYNGIKEFSQFSS
;
A
#
# COMPACT_ATOMS: atom_id res chain seq x y z
N MET A 1 -0.95 13.44 31.85
CA MET A 1 -0.79 12.62 30.62
C MET A 1 -1.70 11.43 30.79
N SER A 2 -2.50 11.12 29.79
CA SER A 2 -3.47 10.04 29.90
C SER A 2 -2.77 8.69 29.74
N GLU A 3 -3.09 7.75 30.63
CA GLU A 3 -2.53 6.41 30.65
C GLU A 3 -3.51 5.41 30.03
N ILE A 4 -3.02 4.32 29.49
CA ILE A 4 -3.82 3.22 28.99
C ILE A 4 -4.50 2.52 30.17
N THR A 5 -5.82 2.45 30.18
CA THR A 5 -6.62 1.78 31.22
C THR A 5 -7.25 0.49 30.74
N GLU A 6 -7.44 0.33 29.44
CA GLU A 6 -8.03 -0.89 28.86
C GLU A 6 -7.41 -1.15 27.47
N ILE A 7 -7.06 -2.41 27.21
CA ILE A 7 -6.74 -2.95 25.89
C ILE A 7 -7.59 -4.19 25.67
N ARG A 8 -8.28 -4.23 24.52
CA ARG A 8 -9.10 -5.37 24.15
C ARG A 8 -8.94 -5.64 22.66
N ALA A 9 -8.70 -6.90 22.31
CA ALA A 9 -8.69 -7.33 20.89
C ALA A 9 -9.76 -8.37 20.62
N ARG A 10 -10.15 -8.44 19.36
CA ARG A 10 -11.08 -9.43 18.80
C ARG A 10 -10.66 -9.83 17.40
N GLU A 11 -11.24 -10.93 16.95
CA GLU A 11 -11.16 -11.36 15.57
C GLU A 11 -12.32 -10.73 14.79
N VAL A 12 -12.00 -10.07 13.66
CA VAL A 12 -12.97 -9.52 12.70
C VAL A 12 -12.69 -10.09 11.31
N LEU A 13 -13.58 -9.87 10.34
CA LEU A 13 -13.36 -10.32 8.97
C LEU A 13 -12.77 -9.21 8.09
N ASP A 14 -11.81 -9.58 7.25
CA ASP A 14 -11.29 -8.73 6.19
C ASP A 14 -12.18 -8.75 4.93
N SER A 15 -11.83 -7.98 3.92
CA SER A 15 -12.56 -7.86 2.64
C SER A 15 -12.63 -9.15 1.81
N ARG A 16 -11.83 -10.15 2.16
CA ARG A 16 -11.82 -11.48 1.55
C ARG A 16 -12.57 -12.52 2.39
N GLY A 17 -13.18 -12.11 3.52
CA GLY A 17 -13.83 -13.01 4.47
C GLY A 17 -12.88 -13.84 5.32
N ASN A 18 -11.60 -13.48 5.38
CA ASN A 18 -10.63 -14.09 6.29
C ASN A 18 -10.58 -13.33 7.61
N PRO A 19 -10.33 -14.02 8.75
CA PRO A 19 -10.19 -13.34 10.01
C PRO A 19 -8.91 -12.50 10.09
N THR A 20 -9.01 -11.35 10.76
CA THR A 20 -7.90 -10.49 11.14
C THR A 20 -8.08 -9.93 12.55
N VAL A 21 -7.08 -9.22 13.07
CA VAL A 21 -7.05 -8.66 14.42
C VAL A 21 -7.55 -7.23 14.43
N GLU A 22 -8.53 -6.94 15.29
CA GLU A 22 -8.88 -5.58 15.71
C GLU A 22 -8.50 -5.39 17.17
N ALA A 23 -7.91 -4.24 17.50
CA ALA A 23 -7.58 -3.86 18.87
C ALA A 23 -8.22 -2.51 19.24
N ASP A 24 -8.73 -2.42 20.45
CA ASP A 24 -9.27 -1.23 21.09
C ASP A 24 -8.34 -0.80 22.23
N ILE A 25 -8.14 0.50 22.36
CA ILE A 25 -7.44 1.13 23.49
C ILE A 25 -8.32 2.21 24.10
N ARG A 26 -8.43 2.22 25.42
CA ARG A 26 -9.08 3.28 26.20
C ARG A 26 -8.08 3.91 27.16
N LEU A 27 -8.14 5.23 27.26
CA LEU A 27 -7.27 6.01 28.14
C LEU A 27 -8.01 6.44 29.42
N SER A 28 -7.25 6.85 30.43
CA SER A 28 -7.78 7.39 31.70
C SER A 28 -8.62 8.66 31.52
N SER A 29 -8.42 9.41 30.43
CA SER A 29 -9.27 10.54 30.02
C SER A 29 -10.63 10.13 29.46
N GLY A 30 -10.80 8.85 29.10
CA GLY A 30 -11.95 8.35 28.35
C GLY A 30 -11.75 8.33 26.85
N ALA A 31 -10.65 8.88 26.33
CA ALA A 31 -10.31 8.79 24.91
C ALA A 31 -10.19 7.33 24.45
N PHE A 32 -10.60 7.07 23.21
CA PHE A 32 -10.73 5.73 22.65
C PHE A 32 -10.12 5.68 21.24
N GLY A 33 -9.39 4.63 20.96
CA GLY A 33 -8.87 4.30 19.62
C GLY A 33 -9.11 2.84 19.28
N SER A 34 -9.48 2.57 18.04
CA SER A 34 -9.66 1.23 17.50
C SER A 34 -8.98 1.11 16.14
N ALA A 35 -8.29 0.00 15.89
CA ALA A 35 -7.62 -0.25 14.63
C ALA A 35 -7.60 -1.74 14.26
N CYS A 36 -7.64 -1.99 12.94
CA CYS A 36 -7.53 -3.33 12.37
C CYS A 36 -6.17 -3.50 11.68
N ALA A 37 -5.61 -4.70 11.72
CA ALA A 37 -4.46 -5.07 10.93
C ALA A 37 -4.92 -5.62 9.56
N PRO A 38 -4.43 -5.10 8.41
CA PRO A 38 -4.71 -5.68 7.10
C PRO A 38 -3.89 -6.94 6.86
N SER A 39 -4.22 -7.70 5.80
CA SER A 39 -3.59 -8.98 5.47
C SER A 39 -3.28 -9.10 3.97
N GLY A 40 -2.11 -9.58 3.59
CA GLY A 40 -1.73 -9.81 2.19
C GLY A 40 -2.27 -11.13 1.61
N ALA A 41 -2.39 -11.21 0.28
CA ALA A 41 -2.55 -12.45 -0.47
C ALA A 41 -1.18 -12.98 -0.91
N SER A 42 -0.46 -12.20 -1.72
CA SER A 42 0.97 -12.34 -1.94
C SER A 42 1.73 -11.71 -0.76
N THR A 43 2.81 -12.30 -0.33
CA THR A 43 3.63 -11.79 0.78
C THR A 43 5.09 -11.99 0.46
N GLY A 44 5.86 -10.92 0.58
CA GLY A 44 7.31 -10.97 0.49
C GLY A 44 7.89 -11.93 1.55
N SER A 45 8.85 -12.74 1.17
CA SER A 45 9.40 -13.78 2.05
C SER A 45 10.06 -13.23 3.34
N ARG A 46 10.35 -11.94 3.36
CA ARG A 46 11.02 -11.21 4.45
C ARG A 46 10.11 -10.33 5.28
N GLU A 47 8.78 -10.40 5.09
CA GLU A 47 7.82 -9.68 5.90
C GLU A 47 7.82 -10.14 7.36
N ALA A 48 7.46 -9.24 8.28
CA ALA A 48 7.13 -9.60 9.65
C ALA A 48 5.95 -10.59 9.68
N LEU A 49 6.00 -11.53 10.61
CA LEU A 49 5.07 -12.67 10.63
C LEU A 49 3.65 -12.26 11.01
N GLU A 50 2.70 -12.46 10.11
CA GLU A 50 1.29 -12.49 10.44
C GLU A 50 0.95 -13.80 11.17
N LEU A 51 0.63 -13.72 12.47
CA LEU A 51 0.40 -14.90 13.28
C LEU A 51 -0.99 -15.49 13.03
N ARG A 52 -1.02 -16.70 12.45
CA ARG A 52 -2.21 -17.50 12.15
C ARG A 52 -2.23 -18.75 13.01
N ASP A 53 -3.44 -19.20 13.43
CA ASP A 53 -3.64 -20.33 14.34
C ASP A 53 -3.26 -21.68 13.72
N LYS A 54 -3.33 -21.79 12.36
CA LYS A 54 -3.05 -23.04 11.60
C LYS A 54 -3.95 -24.22 12.00
N ASN A 55 -5.09 -23.97 12.65
CA ASN A 55 -6.08 -24.99 12.98
C ASN A 55 -7.04 -25.16 11.78
N PRO A 56 -6.99 -26.29 11.05
CA PRO A 56 -7.80 -26.49 9.84
C PRO A 56 -9.31 -26.56 10.12
N GLU A 57 -9.72 -26.86 11.34
CA GLU A 57 -11.13 -26.95 11.75
C GLU A 57 -11.79 -25.57 11.91
N ARG A 58 -10.97 -24.50 11.93
CA ARG A 58 -11.46 -23.13 12.10
C ARG A 58 -10.84 -22.20 11.07
N TYR A 59 -11.70 -21.57 10.25
CA TYR A 59 -11.28 -20.72 9.11
C TYR A 59 -10.20 -21.36 8.22
N PHE A 60 -10.25 -22.68 8.06
CA PHE A 60 -9.28 -23.42 7.24
C PHE A 60 -7.80 -23.14 7.60
N GLY A 61 -7.53 -22.94 8.88
CA GLY A 61 -6.19 -22.63 9.40
C GLY A 61 -5.86 -21.14 9.47
N LYS A 62 -6.72 -20.26 8.95
CA LYS A 62 -6.48 -18.80 8.90
C LYS A 62 -6.92 -18.03 10.14
N GLY A 63 -7.42 -18.68 11.21
CA GLY A 63 -7.80 -18.05 12.46
C GLY A 63 -6.68 -17.21 13.09
N VAL A 64 -7.03 -16.21 13.92
CA VAL A 64 -6.07 -15.29 14.58
C VAL A 64 -6.26 -15.22 16.08
N LEU A 65 -6.91 -16.22 16.70
CA LEU A 65 -7.18 -16.21 18.13
C LEU A 65 -5.92 -16.23 18.99
N THR A 66 -4.82 -16.78 18.50
CA THR A 66 -3.53 -16.73 19.21
C THR A 66 -3.01 -15.30 19.28
N ALA A 67 -3.04 -14.55 18.17
CA ALA A 67 -2.69 -13.13 18.14
C ALA A 67 -3.64 -12.30 19.05
N VAL A 68 -4.94 -12.52 18.96
CA VAL A 68 -5.96 -11.90 19.85
C VAL A 68 -5.66 -12.18 21.32
N ARG A 69 -5.33 -13.41 21.68
CA ARG A 69 -4.95 -13.78 23.06
C ARG A 69 -3.67 -13.05 23.49
N ASN A 70 -2.66 -12.95 22.62
CA ASN A 70 -1.43 -12.22 22.92
C ASN A 70 -1.71 -10.76 23.25
N VAL A 71 -2.61 -10.10 22.50
CA VAL A 71 -3.06 -8.73 22.83
C VAL A 71 -3.78 -8.69 24.17
N ASN A 72 -4.76 -9.57 24.39
CA ASN A 72 -5.60 -9.57 25.58
C ASN A 72 -4.88 -10.02 26.87
N THR A 73 -3.63 -10.47 26.77
CA THR A 73 -2.82 -10.93 27.92
C THR A 73 -1.47 -10.20 27.93
N GLN A 74 -0.45 -10.72 27.28
CA GLN A 74 0.93 -10.25 27.40
C GLN A 74 1.09 -8.76 27.00
N ILE A 75 0.53 -8.33 25.86
CA ILE A 75 0.63 -6.94 25.40
C ILE A 75 -0.15 -6.02 26.35
N ARG A 76 -1.39 -6.39 26.70
CA ARG A 76 -2.20 -5.63 27.67
C ARG A 76 -1.46 -5.46 29.00
N ASP A 77 -0.96 -6.55 29.59
CA ASP A 77 -0.33 -6.54 30.91
C ASP A 77 0.98 -5.72 30.91
N THR A 78 1.63 -5.57 29.75
CA THR A 78 2.83 -4.73 29.55
C THR A 78 2.48 -3.25 29.39
N LEU A 79 1.38 -2.92 28.72
CA LEU A 79 1.06 -1.54 28.33
C LEU A 79 0.08 -0.83 29.27
N ILE A 80 -0.70 -1.54 30.12
CA ILE A 80 -1.59 -0.89 31.08
C ILE A 80 -0.79 0.01 32.01
N GLY A 81 -1.24 1.25 32.19
CA GLY A 81 -0.58 2.28 32.98
C GLY A 81 0.51 3.05 32.23
N THR A 82 0.83 2.68 30.98
CA THR A 82 1.76 3.47 30.16
C THR A 82 1.06 4.66 29.48
N SER A 83 1.82 5.70 29.11
CA SER A 83 1.30 6.85 28.38
C SER A 83 1.36 6.59 26.88
N VAL A 84 0.30 6.91 26.15
CA VAL A 84 0.26 6.83 24.67
C VAL A 84 0.87 8.06 23.97
N VAL A 85 1.30 9.08 24.70
CA VAL A 85 1.89 10.29 24.14
C VAL A 85 3.22 9.98 23.46
N ASP A 86 3.95 9.01 23.98
CA ASP A 86 5.20 8.48 23.44
C ASP A 86 4.93 7.17 22.68
N GLN A 87 4.59 7.30 21.40
CA GLN A 87 4.33 6.17 20.50
C GLN A 87 5.54 5.23 20.40
N GLU A 88 6.74 5.81 20.31
CA GLU A 88 7.98 5.04 20.18
C GLU A 88 8.18 4.13 21.39
N SER A 89 8.00 4.65 22.60
CA SER A 89 8.09 3.85 23.84
C SER A 89 7.03 2.74 23.88
N CYS A 90 5.79 3.03 23.48
CA CYS A 90 4.73 2.01 23.42
C CYS A 90 5.07 0.88 22.44
N ASP A 91 5.52 1.22 21.24
CA ASP A 91 5.89 0.25 20.21
C ASP A 91 7.12 -0.54 20.66
N GLN A 92 8.15 0.12 21.25
CA GLN A 92 9.36 -0.54 21.73
C GLN A 92 9.07 -1.56 22.84
N LEU A 93 8.17 -1.26 23.76
CA LEU A 93 7.75 -2.24 24.80
C LEU A 93 7.17 -3.53 24.19
N MET A 94 6.40 -3.41 23.10
CA MET A 94 5.86 -4.58 22.39
C MET A 94 6.94 -5.33 21.62
N LEU A 95 7.88 -4.61 21.01
CA LEU A 95 9.01 -5.21 20.28
C LEU A 95 9.96 -5.96 21.24
N ASP A 96 10.28 -5.38 22.38
CA ASP A 96 11.09 -6.02 23.42
C ASP A 96 10.39 -7.26 24.01
N LEU A 97 9.06 -7.19 24.18
CA LEU A 97 8.26 -8.32 24.65
C LEU A 97 8.24 -9.48 23.63
N ASP A 98 8.19 -9.18 22.35
CA ASP A 98 8.31 -10.18 21.28
C ASP A 98 9.73 -10.75 21.24
N GLY A 99 10.75 -9.91 21.15
CA GLY A 99 12.16 -10.27 21.18
C GLY A 99 12.64 -11.08 19.97
N THR A 100 11.83 -11.22 18.91
CA THR A 100 12.21 -11.90 17.66
C THR A 100 12.34 -10.88 16.51
N GLU A 101 13.21 -11.18 15.55
CA GLU A 101 13.47 -10.27 14.42
C GLU A 101 12.21 -10.02 13.57
N ASN A 102 11.40 -11.07 13.35
CA ASN A 102 10.23 -11.03 12.49
C ASN A 102 8.88 -11.03 13.25
N LYS A 103 8.88 -10.71 14.54
CA LYS A 103 7.68 -10.65 15.39
C LYS A 103 6.92 -11.98 15.50
N SER A 104 7.63 -13.10 15.42
CA SER A 104 7.02 -14.44 15.36
C SER A 104 6.42 -14.92 16.68
N LYS A 105 6.74 -14.30 17.82
CA LYS A 105 6.21 -14.68 19.14
C LYS A 105 4.82 -14.11 19.41
N LEU A 106 4.63 -12.81 19.18
CA LEU A 106 3.36 -12.11 19.40
C LEU A 106 2.51 -12.03 18.15
N GLY A 107 3.14 -11.89 16.99
CA GLY A 107 2.53 -11.64 15.70
C GLY A 107 2.56 -10.17 15.33
N ALA A 108 3.04 -9.87 14.10
CA ALA A 108 3.03 -8.51 13.57
C ALA A 108 1.61 -7.92 13.52
N ASN A 109 0.59 -8.73 13.22
CA ASN A 109 -0.82 -8.34 13.24
C ASN A 109 -1.30 -7.91 14.63
N ALA A 110 -0.87 -8.59 15.70
CA ALA A 110 -1.18 -8.22 17.09
C ALA A 110 -0.53 -6.89 17.48
N ILE A 111 0.78 -6.75 17.20
CA ILE A 111 1.56 -5.54 17.53
C ILE A 111 1.00 -4.34 16.76
N LEU A 112 0.77 -4.49 15.46
CA LEU A 112 0.28 -3.40 14.61
C LEU A 112 -1.09 -2.89 15.03
N ALA A 113 -2.06 -3.79 15.29
CA ALA A 113 -3.39 -3.37 15.68
C ALA A 113 -3.36 -2.53 16.97
N VAL A 114 -2.52 -2.89 17.94
CA VAL A 114 -2.33 -2.12 19.18
C VAL A 114 -1.60 -0.82 18.92
N SER A 115 -0.52 -0.81 18.13
CA SER A 115 0.26 0.38 17.77
C SER A 115 -0.63 1.46 17.14
N LEU A 116 -1.45 1.08 16.14
CA LEU A 116 -2.37 2.00 15.47
C LEU A 116 -3.53 2.46 16.38
N ALA A 117 -4.07 1.56 17.22
CA ALA A 117 -5.10 1.93 18.18
C ALA A 117 -4.58 2.93 19.22
N ALA A 118 -3.31 2.79 19.66
CA ALA A 118 -2.65 3.73 20.56
C ALA A 118 -2.54 5.12 19.93
N ALA A 119 -2.07 5.21 18.69
CA ALA A 119 -1.98 6.46 17.93
C ALA A 119 -3.35 7.15 17.79
N LYS A 120 -4.40 6.37 17.49
CA LYS A 120 -5.78 6.90 17.39
C LYS A 120 -6.30 7.40 18.74
N ALA A 121 -6.08 6.65 19.82
CA ALA A 121 -6.47 7.08 21.16
C ALA A 121 -5.72 8.35 21.58
N ALA A 122 -4.42 8.44 21.28
CA ALA A 122 -3.60 9.64 21.53
C ALA A 122 -4.08 10.87 20.75
N ALA A 123 -4.47 10.69 19.48
CA ALA A 123 -5.04 11.77 18.67
C ALA A 123 -6.34 12.31 19.28
N VAL A 124 -7.25 11.42 19.71
CA VAL A 124 -8.50 11.78 20.39
C VAL A 124 -8.22 12.49 21.72
N ASP A 125 -7.28 12.00 22.53
CA ASP A 125 -6.87 12.62 23.80
C ASP A 125 -6.30 14.03 23.61
N ALA A 126 -5.54 14.21 22.53
CA ALA A 126 -4.99 15.52 22.16
C ALA A 126 -5.99 16.46 21.47
N GLY A 127 -7.21 15.99 21.16
CA GLY A 127 -8.24 16.76 20.47
C GLY A 127 -7.86 17.17 19.04
N VAL A 128 -7.10 16.33 18.33
CA VAL A 128 -6.65 16.59 16.96
C VAL A 128 -7.01 15.43 16.03
N PRO A 129 -7.17 15.67 14.71
CA PRO A 129 -7.30 14.59 13.73
C PRO A 129 -6.07 13.68 13.71
N LEU A 130 -6.27 12.42 13.31
CA LEU A 130 -5.19 11.41 13.31
C LEU A 130 -4.01 11.83 12.43
N TYR A 131 -4.24 12.39 11.24
CA TYR A 131 -3.14 12.83 10.36
C TYR A 131 -2.27 13.93 11.01
N GLN A 132 -2.86 14.83 11.82
CA GLN A 132 -2.07 15.82 12.56
C GLN A 132 -1.26 15.19 13.69
N HIS A 133 -1.83 14.21 14.39
CA HIS A 133 -1.10 13.48 15.43
C HIS A 133 0.09 12.72 14.84
N ILE A 134 -0.12 11.95 13.77
CA ILE A 134 0.96 11.23 13.08
C ILE A 134 2.02 12.20 12.55
N ALA A 135 1.64 13.36 12.02
CA ALA A 135 2.60 14.37 11.56
C ALA A 135 3.49 14.89 12.71
N ARG A 136 2.92 15.07 13.92
CA ARG A 136 3.71 15.42 15.11
C ARG A 136 4.71 14.31 15.48
N LEU A 137 4.29 13.06 15.45
CA LEU A 137 5.20 11.92 15.66
C LEU A 137 6.32 11.87 14.63
N ASN A 138 6.00 12.23 13.38
CA ASN A 138 6.93 12.23 12.26
C ASN A 138 7.83 13.49 12.18
N GLY A 139 7.58 14.51 13.00
CA GLY A 139 8.30 15.80 12.92
C GLY A 139 8.02 16.59 11.63
N SER A 140 6.91 16.31 10.95
CA SER A 140 6.54 16.93 9.66
C SER A 140 5.66 18.21 9.81
N ASP A 141 5.70 18.85 10.92
CA ASP A 141 4.98 20.06 11.38
C ASP A 141 4.22 20.85 10.30
N GLY A 142 2.94 20.49 10.11
CA GLY A 142 1.97 21.33 9.38
C GLY A 142 2.13 21.39 7.86
N LYS A 143 2.98 20.60 7.27
CA LYS A 143 3.11 20.44 5.81
C LYS A 143 2.27 19.26 5.35
N PHE A 144 1.01 19.50 5.07
CA PHE A 144 0.09 18.46 4.60
C PHE A 144 -0.08 18.54 3.10
N THR A 145 0.11 17.41 2.41
CA THR A 145 -0.20 17.26 1.00
C THR A 145 -1.15 16.09 0.80
N LEU A 146 -2.14 16.27 -0.07
CA LEU A 146 -2.99 15.17 -0.53
C LEU A 146 -2.18 14.31 -1.51
N PRO A 147 -2.16 12.98 -1.33
CA PRO A 147 -1.37 12.11 -2.19
C PRO A 147 -1.99 11.95 -3.57
N VAL A 148 -1.17 11.77 -4.60
CA VAL A 148 -1.63 11.29 -5.91
C VAL A 148 -2.12 9.84 -5.76
N PRO A 149 -3.38 9.54 -6.10
CA PRO A 149 -3.89 8.19 -5.99
C PRO A 149 -3.44 7.34 -7.19
N MET A 150 -2.92 6.15 -6.90
CA MET A 150 -2.63 5.09 -7.86
C MET A 150 -3.82 4.12 -7.83
N MET A 151 -4.74 4.31 -8.79
CA MET A 151 -6.05 3.62 -8.78
C MET A 151 -5.99 2.38 -9.67
N ASN A 152 -6.02 1.20 -9.05
CA ASN A 152 -5.98 -0.09 -9.73
C ASN A 152 -7.30 -0.39 -10.45
N ILE A 153 -7.35 -0.25 -11.78
CA ILE A 153 -8.58 -0.40 -12.58
C ILE A 153 -8.65 -1.69 -13.41
N VAL A 154 -7.50 -2.37 -13.63
CA VAL A 154 -7.45 -3.72 -14.21
C VAL A 154 -6.57 -4.62 -13.34
N ASN A 155 -7.10 -5.77 -12.97
CA ASN A 155 -6.40 -6.80 -12.20
C ASN A 155 -5.96 -7.97 -13.07
N GLY A 156 -4.78 -8.50 -12.80
CA GLY A 156 -4.25 -9.77 -13.30
C GLY A 156 -3.52 -10.52 -12.19
N GLY A 157 -2.61 -11.42 -12.54
CA GLY A 157 -1.79 -12.18 -11.61
C GLY A 157 -2.62 -12.83 -10.48
N GLU A 158 -2.11 -12.78 -9.26
CA GLU A 158 -2.79 -13.34 -8.07
C GLU A 158 -4.06 -12.56 -7.65
N HIS A 159 -4.31 -11.36 -8.21
CA HIS A 159 -5.48 -10.54 -7.88
C HIS A 159 -6.72 -10.88 -8.73
N ALA A 160 -6.59 -11.74 -9.75
CA ALA A 160 -7.69 -12.09 -10.66
C ALA A 160 -7.55 -13.50 -11.25
N ASP A 161 -8.66 -14.20 -11.39
CA ASP A 161 -8.71 -15.47 -12.12
C ASP A 161 -8.87 -15.19 -13.63
N ASN A 162 -7.76 -14.78 -14.26
CA ASN A 162 -7.67 -14.49 -15.69
C ASN A 162 -6.28 -14.84 -16.26
N ASN A 163 -6.02 -14.46 -17.51
CA ASN A 163 -4.77 -14.77 -18.21
C ASN A 163 -3.79 -13.59 -18.33
N VAL A 164 -3.98 -12.51 -17.57
CA VAL A 164 -3.09 -11.35 -17.58
C VAL A 164 -1.99 -11.55 -16.55
N ASP A 165 -0.71 -11.48 -16.97
CA ASP A 165 0.42 -11.82 -16.10
C ASP A 165 0.76 -10.71 -15.10
N ILE A 166 0.77 -9.45 -15.53
CA ILE A 166 0.99 -8.28 -14.65
C ILE A 166 -0.20 -8.13 -13.70
N GLN A 167 0.08 -7.95 -12.41
CA GLN A 167 -0.90 -8.03 -11.34
C GLN A 167 -1.85 -6.84 -11.29
N GLU A 168 -1.34 -5.60 -11.51
CA GLU A 168 -2.15 -4.38 -11.43
C GLU A 168 -1.79 -3.39 -12.53
N PHE A 169 -2.84 -2.80 -13.10
CA PHE A 169 -2.76 -1.68 -14.03
C PHE A 169 -3.51 -0.50 -13.44
N MET A 170 -2.79 0.57 -13.16
CA MET A 170 -3.29 1.71 -12.41
C MET A 170 -3.33 2.97 -13.25
N VAL A 171 -4.29 3.85 -12.94
CA VAL A 171 -4.33 5.23 -13.43
C VAL A 171 -3.94 6.19 -12.32
N GLN A 172 -3.19 7.23 -12.67
CA GLN A 172 -2.72 8.29 -11.80
C GLN A 172 -3.18 9.64 -12.36
N PRO A 173 -4.17 10.32 -11.74
CA PRO A 173 -4.69 11.61 -12.19
C PRO A 173 -3.73 12.77 -11.84
N THR A 174 -2.57 12.79 -12.45
CA THR A 174 -1.47 13.73 -12.16
C THR A 174 -1.72 15.14 -12.66
N GLY A 175 -2.65 15.32 -13.62
CA GLY A 175 -3.04 16.62 -14.16
C GLY A 175 -4.22 17.27 -13.45
N ALA A 176 -4.77 16.66 -12.39
CA ALA A 176 -5.87 17.23 -11.62
C ALA A 176 -5.39 18.39 -10.72
N ASP A 177 -6.28 19.37 -10.48
CA ASP A 177 -5.98 20.54 -9.66
C ASP A 177 -6.19 20.30 -8.15
N SER A 178 -6.88 19.21 -7.77
CA SER A 178 -7.20 18.85 -6.39
C SER A 178 -7.38 17.34 -6.24
N PHE A 179 -7.37 16.85 -5.01
CA PHE A 179 -7.63 15.42 -4.76
C PHE A 179 -9.07 15.04 -5.15
N CYS A 180 -10.04 15.92 -4.87
CA CYS A 180 -11.44 15.72 -5.26
C CYS A 180 -11.58 15.54 -6.78
N GLU A 181 -10.92 16.40 -7.59
CA GLU A 181 -10.90 16.25 -9.04
C GLU A 181 -10.15 14.99 -9.48
N ALA A 182 -9.02 14.66 -8.84
CA ALA A 182 -8.30 13.41 -9.12
C ALA A 182 -9.19 12.18 -8.92
N LEU A 183 -9.96 12.15 -7.83
CA LEU A 183 -10.89 11.06 -7.56
C LEU A 183 -12.04 11.01 -8.59
N ARG A 184 -12.57 12.16 -9.01
CA ARG A 184 -13.57 12.25 -10.08
C ARG A 184 -13.02 11.71 -11.40
N TYR A 185 -11.81 12.11 -11.81
CA TYR A 185 -11.16 11.60 -13.03
C TYR A 185 -11.07 10.08 -13.01
N GLY A 186 -10.57 9.52 -11.92
CA GLY A 186 -10.49 8.07 -11.75
C GLY A 186 -11.84 7.37 -11.87
N ALA A 187 -12.89 7.90 -11.21
CA ALA A 187 -14.23 7.32 -11.26
C ALA A 187 -14.83 7.36 -12.67
N GLU A 188 -14.68 8.45 -13.41
CA GLU A 188 -15.15 8.59 -14.80
C GLU A 188 -14.42 7.61 -15.72
N ILE A 189 -13.08 7.47 -15.57
CA ILE A 189 -12.30 6.49 -16.34
C ILE A 189 -12.71 5.06 -16.00
N PHE A 190 -12.94 4.74 -14.73
CA PHE A 190 -13.40 3.42 -14.31
C PHE A 190 -14.73 3.04 -15.00
N HIS A 191 -15.69 3.97 -15.07
CA HIS A 191 -16.95 3.73 -15.77
C HIS A 191 -16.78 3.68 -17.30
N ALA A 192 -15.91 4.49 -17.87
CA ALA A 192 -15.57 4.43 -19.29
C ALA A 192 -14.93 3.09 -19.65
N LEU A 193 -14.00 2.58 -18.80
CA LEU A 193 -13.37 1.28 -19.01
C LEU A 193 -14.39 0.14 -18.98
N LYS A 194 -15.36 0.18 -18.05
CA LYS A 194 -16.45 -0.78 -18.05
C LYS A 194 -17.20 -0.81 -19.39
N SER A 195 -17.45 0.37 -19.96
CA SER A 195 -18.09 0.49 -21.27
C SER A 195 -17.23 -0.05 -22.42
N VAL A 196 -15.90 0.19 -22.38
CA VAL A 196 -14.95 -0.32 -23.39
C VAL A 196 -14.91 -1.85 -23.34
N LEU A 197 -14.75 -2.44 -22.15
CA LEU A 197 -14.71 -3.88 -21.97
C LEU A 197 -16.02 -4.57 -22.41
N ASN A 198 -17.17 -3.99 -22.04
CA ASN A 198 -18.48 -4.51 -22.45
C ASN A 198 -18.68 -4.45 -24.00
N ALA A 199 -18.21 -3.39 -24.66
CA ALA A 199 -18.28 -3.27 -26.12
C ALA A 199 -17.44 -4.34 -26.83
N GLN A 200 -16.40 -4.83 -26.20
CA GLN A 200 -15.56 -5.93 -26.68
C GLN A 200 -16.08 -7.32 -26.25
N GLY A 201 -17.22 -7.39 -25.53
CA GLY A 201 -17.80 -8.64 -25.04
C GLY A 201 -17.02 -9.27 -23.88
N LEU A 202 -16.17 -8.48 -23.20
CA LEU A 202 -15.34 -8.93 -22.09
C LEU A 202 -16.07 -8.86 -20.75
N ASN A 203 -15.61 -9.69 -19.80
CA ASN A 203 -16.15 -9.71 -18.44
C ASN A 203 -15.79 -8.42 -17.69
N THR A 204 -16.74 -7.88 -16.93
CA THR A 204 -16.56 -6.71 -16.06
C THR A 204 -16.79 -7.03 -14.57
N ALA A 205 -16.63 -8.29 -14.17
CA ALA A 205 -16.46 -8.63 -12.76
C ALA A 205 -15.14 -8.05 -12.24
N VAL A 206 -15.10 -7.77 -10.93
CA VAL A 206 -13.95 -7.14 -10.30
C VAL A 206 -13.16 -8.14 -9.45
N GLY A 207 -11.84 -7.94 -9.38
CA GLY A 207 -10.94 -8.68 -8.51
C GLY A 207 -10.99 -8.21 -7.05
N ASP A 208 -10.06 -8.71 -6.24
CA ASP A 208 -9.97 -8.46 -4.80
C ASP A 208 -9.81 -6.97 -4.46
N GLU A 209 -9.18 -6.20 -5.33
CA GLU A 209 -8.94 -4.77 -5.14
C GLU A 209 -9.91 -3.86 -5.88
N GLY A 210 -10.92 -4.43 -6.54
CA GLY A 210 -11.98 -3.70 -7.20
C GLY A 210 -11.70 -3.33 -8.66
N GLY A 211 -10.53 -3.62 -9.22
CA GLY A 211 -10.24 -3.50 -10.65
C GLY A 211 -10.97 -4.57 -11.48
N PHE A 212 -11.27 -4.30 -12.75
CA PHE A 212 -11.87 -5.30 -13.64
C PHE A 212 -10.88 -6.44 -13.92
N ALA A 213 -11.39 -7.64 -14.12
CA ALA A 213 -10.61 -8.85 -14.31
C ALA A 213 -10.96 -9.57 -15.64
N PRO A 214 -10.84 -8.91 -16.81
CA PRO A 214 -11.12 -9.54 -18.10
C PRO A 214 -9.98 -10.48 -18.50
N ASN A 215 -10.29 -11.46 -19.37
CA ASN A 215 -9.29 -12.14 -20.15
C ASN A 215 -8.83 -11.26 -21.30
N LEU A 216 -7.53 -10.98 -21.40
CA LEU A 216 -6.94 -10.16 -22.45
C LEU A 216 -5.75 -10.89 -23.10
N PRO A 217 -5.48 -10.65 -24.38
CA PRO A 217 -4.44 -11.41 -25.12
C PRO A 217 -3.01 -11.05 -24.69
N SER A 218 -2.80 -9.94 -24.00
CA SER A 218 -1.48 -9.49 -23.54
C SER A 218 -1.61 -8.37 -22.49
N ASN A 219 -0.50 -8.06 -21.80
CA ASN A 219 -0.40 -6.91 -20.91
C ASN A 219 -0.59 -5.59 -21.70
N SER A 220 -0.06 -5.50 -22.93
CA SER A 220 -0.30 -4.35 -23.82
C SER A 220 -1.79 -4.16 -24.14
N ALA A 221 -2.55 -5.22 -24.34
CA ALA A 221 -3.99 -5.11 -24.59
C ALA A 221 -4.76 -4.54 -23.38
N ALA A 222 -4.28 -4.78 -22.15
CA ALA A 222 -4.82 -4.14 -20.95
C ALA A 222 -4.53 -2.63 -20.96
N LEU A 223 -3.30 -2.24 -21.29
CA LEU A 223 -2.92 -0.84 -21.42
C LEU A 223 -3.70 -0.13 -22.54
N ASP A 224 -3.89 -0.78 -23.70
CA ASP A 224 -4.68 -0.24 -24.81
C ASP A 224 -6.13 0.05 -24.43
N ALA A 225 -6.77 -0.89 -23.68
CA ALA A 225 -8.14 -0.71 -23.19
C ALA A 225 -8.24 0.46 -22.19
N ILE A 226 -7.22 0.65 -21.35
CA ILE A 226 -7.15 1.78 -20.42
C ILE A 226 -6.94 3.10 -21.16
N MET A 227 -6.06 3.15 -22.17
CA MET A 227 -5.84 4.33 -23.00
C MET A 227 -7.11 4.75 -23.75
N GLU A 228 -7.87 3.77 -24.28
CA GLU A 228 -9.18 4.01 -24.87
C GLU A 228 -10.16 4.59 -23.85
N ALA A 229 -10.19 4.02 -22.64
CA ALA A 229 -11.09 4.48 -21.57
C ALA A 229 -10.77 5.90 -21.10
N ILE A 230 -9.48 6.27 -20.96
CA ILE A 230 -9.04 7.62 -20.62
C ILE A 230 -9.53 8.62 -21.66
N THR A 231 -9.28 8.32 -22.94
CA THR A 231 -9.71 9.16 -24.07
C THR A 231 -11.23 9.28 -24.14
N LYS A 232 -11.96 8.16 -23.95
CA LYS A 232 -13.42 8.13 -23.95
C LYS A 232 -14.04 8.91 -22.79
N ALA A 233 -13.36 8.97 -21.64
CA ALA A 233 -13.74 9.81 -20.50
C ALA A 233 -13.47 11.31 -20.73
N GLY A 234 -12.76 11.67 -21.81
CA GLY A 234 -12.46 13.05 -22.18
C GLY A 234 -11.14 13.58 -21.63
N PHE A 235 -10.28 12.71 -21.08
CA PHE A 235 -8.96 13.07 -20.58
C PHE A 235 -7.85 12.73 -21.57
N LYS A 236 -6.70 13.37 -21.38
CA LYS A 236 -5.51 13.20 -22.21
C LYS A 236 -4.49 12.30 -21.52
N PRO A 237 -4.19 11.11 -22.10
CA PRO A 237 -3.10 10.28 -21.61
C PRO A 237 -1.75 11.01 -21.69
N GLY A 238 -0.96 10.93 -20.63
CA GLY A 238 0.34 11.58 -20.54
C GLY A 238 0.31 13.08 -20.19
N GLU A 239 -0.89 13.68 -20.06
CA GLU A 239 -1.08 15.06 -19.56
C GLU A 239 -1.94 15.05 -18.30
N ASP A 240 -3.21 14.65 -18.44
CA ASP A 240 -4.16 14.60 -17.32
C ASP A 240 -3.97 13.33 -16.48
N ILE A 241 -3.70 12.21 -17.18
CA ILE A 241 -3.62 10.87 -16.60
C ILE A 241 -2.33 10.18 -17.05
N HIS A 242 -1.58 9.69 -16.09
CA HIS A 242 -0.49 8.76 -16.32
C HIS A 242 -0.86 7.35 -15.82
N LEU A 243 -0.04 6.38 -16.19
CA LEU A 243 -0.23 4.97 -15.84
C LEU A 243 0.81 4.52 -14.83
N ALA A 244 0.45 3.49 -14.04
CA ALA A 244 1.37 2.75 -13.22
C ALA A 244 1.10 1.25 -13.32
N LEU A 245 2.14 0.46 -13.11
CA LEU A 245 2.08 -0.99 -13.08
C LEU A 245 2.54 -1.51 -11.73
N ASP A 246 1.92 -2.59 -11.27
CA ASP A 246 2.51 -3.51 -10.31
C ASP A 246 2.70 -4.85 -11.01
N CYS A 247 3.95 -5.19 -11.29
CA CYS A 247 4.27 -6.43 -11.98
C CYS A 247 4.15 -7.64 -11.07
N ALA A 248 4.41 -7.49 -9.77
CA ALA A 248 4.57 -8.60 -8.83
C ALA A 248 5.43 -9.72 -9.43
N ALA A 249 6.61 -9.35 -9.97
CA ALA A 249 7.38 -10.21 -10.86
C ALA A 249 7.88 -11.51 -10.20
N SER A 250 7.91 -11.56 -8.87
CA SER A 250 8.22 -12.77 -8.10
C SER A 250 7.22 -13.91 -8.37
N GLU A 251 5.96 -13.59 -8.71
CA GLU A 251 4.91 -14.59 -8.94
C GLU A 251 5.11 -15.40 -10.25
N PHE A 252 5.83 -14.84 -11.21
CA PHE A 252 6.13 -15.52 -12.46
C PHE A 252 7.64 -15.73 -12.72
N TYR A 253 8.47 -15.54 -11.68
CA TYR A 253 9.91 -15.83 -11.72
C TYR A 253 10.18 -17.26 -11.25
N ALA A 254 10.82 -18.06 -12.08
CA ALA A 254 11.24 -19.41 -11.75
C ALA A 254 12.48 -19.80 -12.57
N ASP A 255 13.40 -20.51 -11.93
CA ASP A 255 14.62 -21.04 -12.57
C ASP A 255 15.45 -19.96 -13.31
N GLY A 256 15.51 -18.74 -12.74
CA GLY A 256 16.25 -17.61 -13.34
C GLY A 256 15.53 -16.97 -14.54
N ARG A 257 14.23 -17.19 -14.71
CA ARG A 257 13.45 -16.67 -15.84
C ARG A 257 12.11 -16.10 -15.40
N TYR A 258 11.71 -15.03 -16.07
CA TYR A 258 10.40 -14.41 -16.01
C TYR A 258 9.48 -15.00 -17.06
N ASN A 259 8.45 -15.73 -16.64
CA ASN A 259 7.59 -16.51 -17.51
C ASN A 259 6.20 -15.88 -17.62
N LEU A 260 5.98 -15.07 -18.65
CA LEU A 260 4.68 -14.47 -18.95
C LEU A 260 3.81 -15.52 -19.67
N ARG A 261 3.01 -16.27 -18.90
CA ARG A 261 2.22 -17.40 -19.40
C ARG A 261 1.10 -16.94 -20.34
N GLY A 262 0.46 -15.82 -20.02
CA GLY A 262 -0.61 -15.24 -20.83
C GLY A 262 -0.14 -14.81 -22.22
N GLU A 263 1.13 -14.39 -22.34
CA GLU A 263 1.75 -14.00 -23.60
C GLU A 263 2.60 -15.12 -24.25
N ASN A 264 2.76 -16.26 -23.57
CA ASN A 264 3.65 -17.35 -23.98
C ASN A 264 5.10 -16.88 -24.24
N LYS A 265 5.61 -16.00 -23.36
CA LYS A 265 6.97 -15.43 -23.42
C LYS A 265 7.76 -15.81 -22.18
N SER A 266 9.08 -15.93 -22.32
CA SER A 266 10.00 -16.19 -21.22
C SER A 266 11.28 -15.40 -21.42
N PHE A 267 11.72 -14.70 -20.38
CA PHE A 267 12.86 -13.79 -20.42
C PHE A 267 13.86 -14.14 -19.33
N ASP A 268 15.13 -13.86 -19.56
CA ASP A 268 16.09 -13.62 -18.47
C ASP A 268 15.91 -12.20 -17.89
N SER A 269 16.67 -11.86 -16.87
CA SER A 269 16.56 -10.54 -16.19
C SER A 269 16.77 -9.36 -17.16
N ALA A 270 17.74 -9.47 -18.08
CA ALA A 270 18.00 -8.41 -19.06
C ALA A 270 16.85 -8.28 -20.07
N GLY A 271 16.36 -9.41 -20.59
CA GLY A 271 15.24 -9.43 -21.54
C GLY A 271 13.94 -8.94 -20.92
N PHE A 272 13.69 -9.19 -19.62
CA PHE A 272 12.52 -8.67 -18.95
C PHE A 272 12.63 -7.17 -18.68
N ALA A 273 13.83 -6.65 -18.34
CA ALA A 273 14.09 -5.22 -18.29
C ALA A 273 13.85 -4.54 -19.65
N ASP A 274 14.26 -5.17 -20.78
CA ASP A 274 13.97 -4.67 -22.13
C ASP A 274 12.46 -4.68 -22.41
N TYR A 275 11.73 -5.69 -21.97
CA TYR A 275 10.27 -5.75 -22.11
C TYR A 275 9.59 -4.59 -21.38
N LEU A 276 9.96 -4.33 -20.12
CA LEU A 276 9.41 -3.22 -19.33
C LEU A 276 9.78 -1.86 -19.92
N GLN A 277 11.02 -1.69 -20.40
CA GLN A 277 11.42 -0.49 -21.13
C GLN A 277 10.53 -0.26 -22.35
N GLY A 278 10.24 -1.30 -23.12
CA GLY A 278 9.35 -1.21 -24.28
C GLY A 278 7.93 -0.78 -23.91
N LEU A 279 7.40 -1.17 -22.73
CA LEU A 279 6.12 -0.67 -22.25
C LEU A 279 6.20 0.84 -21.91
N VAL A 280 7.25 1.27 -21.23
CA VAL A 280 7.46 2.69 -20.88
C VAL A 280 7.61 3.58 -22.12
N GLU A 281 8.24 3.08 -23.18
CA GLU A 281 8.42 3.82 -24.44
C GLU A 281 7.11 3.99 -25.24
N ASN A 282 6.14 3.07 -25.05
CA ASN A 282 4.90 3.06 -25.81
C ASN A 282 3.68 3.63 -25.04
N TYR A 283 3.75 3.70 -23.72
CA TYR A 283 2.66 4.16 -22.86
C TYR A 283 3.13 5.20 -21.86
N PRO A 284 2.28 6.11 -21.39
CA PRO A 284 2.65 7.15 -20.42
C PRO A 284 2.77 6.59 -19.00
N ILE A 285 3.66 5.61 -18.79
CA ILE A 285 3.89 4.93 -17.51
C ILE A 285 4.88 5.78 -16.70
N LEU A 286 4.49 6.21 -15.50
CA LEU A 286 5.32 6.93 -14.54
C LEU A 286 5.89 6.06 -13.43
N SER A 287 5.29 4.89 -13.17
CA SER A 287 5.68 4.06 -12.03
C SER A 287 5.55 2.57 -12.36
N ILE A 288 6.56 1.79 -11.97
CA ILE A 288 6.55 0.33 -12.03
C ILE A 288 6.95 -0.20 -10.65
N GLU A 289 6.05 -0.97 -10.05
CA GLU A 289 6.25 -1.68 -8.79
C GLU A 289 6.66 -3.13 -9.08
N ASP A 290 7.63 -3.62 -8.30
CA ASP A 290 8.18 -4.97 -8.34
C ASP A 290 8.40 -5.50 -9.77
N GLY A 291 9.13 -4.68 -10.55
CA GLY A 291 9.50 -4.99 -11.93
C GLY A 291 10.50 -6.15 -12.06
N MET A 292 11.06 -6.63 -10.95
CA MET A 292 11.94 -7.81 -10.85
C MET A 292 11.59 -8.62 -9.61
N ASP A 293 12.03 -9.88 -9.58
CA ASP A 293 11.91 -10.77 -8.42
C ASP A 293 12.63 -10.20 -7.19
N GLU A 294 12.09 -10.43 -6.00
CA GLU A 294 12.62 -9.93 -4.72
C GLU A 294 14.06 -10.39 -4.42
N SER A 295 14.52 -11.45 -5.03
CA SER A 295 15.87 -12.01 -4.90
C SER A 295 16.82 -11.63 -6.05
N ASP A 296 16.31 -11.14 -7.19
CA ASP A 296 17.09 -10.81 -8.38
C ASP A 296 17.67 -9.38 -8.32
N TRP A 297 18.56 -9.14 -7.36
CA TRP A 297 19.19 -7.84 -7.17
C TRP A 297 20.01 -7.36 -8.37
N ASP A 298 20.64 -8.30 -9.12
CA ASP A 298 21.33 -7.98 -10.36
C ASP A 298 20.35 -7.55 -11.48
N GLY A 299 19.17 -8.15 -11.53
CA GLY A 299 18.09 -7.74 -12.42
C GLY A 299 17.57 -6.36 -12.06
N TRP A 300 17.35 -6.09 -10.77
CA TRP A 300 16.96 -4.78 -10.27
C TRP A 300 17.98 -3.68 -10.59
N ALA A 301 19.29 -3.99 -10.47
CA ALA A 301 20.36 -3.04 -10.84
C ALA A 301 20.27 -2.69 -12.33
N LYS A 302 20.09 -3.69 -13.21
CA LYS A 302 19.92 -3.46 -14.65
C LYS A 302 18.68 -2.64 -14.99
N LEU A 303 17.56 -2.93 -14.33
CA LEU A 303 16.31 -2.19 -14.52
C LEU A 303 16.49 -0.73 -14.06
N SER A 304 17.10 -0.52 -12.89
CA SER A 304 17.36 0.81 -12.34
C SER A 304 18.28 1.65 -13.25
N GLU A 305 19.35 1.05 -13.79
CA GLU A 305 20.24 1.71 -14.75
C GLU A 305 19.51 2.05 -16.06
N LYS A 306 18.60 1.20 -16.50
CA LYS A 306 17.95 1.30 -17.81
C LYS A 306 16.86 2.37 -17.87
N ILE A 307 16.00 2.43 -16.85
CA ILE A 307 14.80 3.30 -16.86
C ILE A 307 14.59 4.10 -15.56
N GLY A 308 15.44 3.94 -14.55
CA GLY A 308 15.23 4.59 -13.26
C GLY A 308 15.37 6.13 -13.26
N ASP A 309 15.92 6.72 -14.30
CA ASP A 309 15.95 8.17 -14.54
C ASP A 309 14.64 8.72 -15.13
N LYS A 310 13.81 7.85 -15.70
CA LYS A 310 12.57 8.20 -16.41
C LYS A 310 11.32 7.80 -15.67
N VAL A 311 11.40 6.74 -14.86
CA VAL A 311 10.26 6.06 -14.23
C VAL A 311 10.54 5.80 -12.77
N GLN A 312 9.53 5.98 -11.93
CA GLN A 312 9.55 5.55 -10.55
C GLN A 312 9.59 4.01 -10.49
N LEU A 313 10.61 3.45 -9.87
CA LEU A 313 10.77 2.03 -9.63
C LEU A 313 10.53 1.74 -8.14
N VAL A 314 9.38 1.13 -7.85
CA VAL A 314 8.91 0.90 -6.48
C VAL A 314 9.28 -0.51 -6.04
N GLY A 315 9.98 -0.63 -4.91
CA GLY A 315 10.20 -1.92 -4.26
C GLY A 315 9.12 -2.17 -3.20
N ASP A 316 8.28 -3.20 -3.42
CA ASP A 316 7.34 -3.77 -2.45
C ASP A 316 7.97 -5.01 -1.79
N ASP A 317 7.92 -6.17 -2.42
CA ASP A 317 8.54 -7.39 -1.92
C ASP A 317 10.07 -7.26 -1.81
N LEU A 318 10.66 -6.41 -2.64
CA LEU A 318 12.10 -6.08 -2.57
C LEU A 318 12.49 -5.51 -1.21
N PHE A 319 11.72 -4.59 -0.63
CA PHE A 319 12.07 -3.84 0.59
C PHE A 319 11.25 -4.20 1.82
N VAL A 320 10.03 -4.72 1.64
CA VAL A 320 9.06 -5.13 2.69
C VAL A 320 8.94 -4.11 3.83
N THR A 321 8.97 -2.82 3.51
CA THR A 321 8.94 -1.71 4.49
C THR A 321 10.08 -1.78 5.55
N ASN A 322 11.15 -2.54 5.26
CA ASN A 322 12.26 -2.81 6.19
C ASN A 322 13.43 -1.85 5.94
N THR A 323 13.80 -1.06 6.96
CA THR A 323 14.87 -0.07 6.87
C THR A 323 16.24 -0.66 6.55
N SER A 324 16.55 -1.87 7.02
CA SER A 324 17.86 -2.52 6.76
C SER A 324 17.96 -2.94 5.29
N ILE A 325 16.87 -3.43 4.70
CA ILE A 325 16.84 -3.84 3.29
C ILE A 325 16.78 -2.60 2.39
N LEU A 326 15.96 -1.59 2.77
CA LEU A 326 15.93 -0.31 2.07
C LEU A 326 17.30 0.36 2.03
N LYS A 327 18.03 0.33 3.17
CA LYS A 327 19.39 0.88 3.23
C LYS A 327 20.32 0.21 2.22
N ARG A 328 20.24 -1.10 2.06
CA ARG A 328 20.99 -1.81 1.02
C ARG A 328 20.62 -1.31 -0.38
N GLY A 329 19.33 -1.17 -0.69
CA GLY A 329 18.88 -0.64 -1.97
C GLY A 329 19.42 0.76 -2.26
N ILE A 330 19.40 1.64 -1.26
CA ILE A 330 19.98 3.00 -1.33
C ILE A 330 21.49 2.95 -1.58
N ASP A 331 22.22 2.15 -0.82
CA ASP A 331 23.68 2.04 -0.92
C ASP A 331 24.13 1.46 -2.29
N GLU A 332 23.32 0.57 -2.89
CA GLU A 332 23.58 -0.07 -4.18
C GLU A 332 22.90 0.63 -5.38
N ASN A 333 22.17 1.74 -5.16
CA ASN A 333 21.39 2.48 -6.16
C ASN A 333 20.35 1.59 -6.89
N ILE A 334 19.63 0.78 -6.14
CA ILE A 334 18.62 -0.16 -6.61
C ILE A 334 17.23 0.40 -6.35
N ALA A 335 16.37 0.47 -7.36
CA ALA A 335 15.08 1.16 -7.33
C ALA A 335 15.25 2.67 -7.04
N ASN A 336 14.16 3.40 -6.81
CA ASN A 336 14.16 4.81 -6.44
C ASN A 336 12.91 5.21 -5.63
N SER A 337 12.13 4.20 -5.22
CA SER A 337 10.90 4.33 -4.45
C SER A 337 10.68 3.10 -3.58
N ILE A 338 9.96 3.27 -2.47
CA ILE A 338 9.51 2.17 -1.62
C ILE A 338 7.99 2.15 -1.49
N LEU A 339 7.40 0.96 -1.53
CA LEU A 339 6.03 0.76 -1.08
C LEU A 339 6.00 0.62 0.43
N ILE A 340 5.07 1.31 1.09
CA ILE A 340 4.93 1.32 2.55
C ILE A 340 3.66 0.58 2.93
N LYS A 341 3.83 -0.58 3.52
CA LYS A 341 2.77 -1.41 4.09
C LYS A 341 3.08 -1.64 5.56
N PHE A 342 2.42 -0.94 6.45
CA PHE A 342 2.74 -0.99 7.89
C PHE A 342 2.66 -2.39 8.50
N ASN A 343 1.87 -3.31 7.94
CA ASN A 343 1.81 -4.69 8.43
C ASN A 343 2.99 -5.56 7.99
N GLN A 344 3.78 -5.16 6.97
CA GLN A 344 5.02 -5.85 6.60
C GLN A 344 6.12 -5.67 7.63
N ILE A 345 6.07 -4.58 8.41
CA ILE A 345 7.03 -4.28 9.46
C ILE A 345 6.42 -4.41 10.86
N GLY A 346 5.16 -4.01 11.07
CA GLY A 346 4.34 -4.35 12.23
C GLY A 346 4.21 -3.30 13.31
N SER A 347 4.74 -2.08 13.17
CA SER A 347 4.48 -0.95 14.06
C SER A 347 4.45 0.38 13.31
N LEU A 348 3.77 1.39 13.89
CA LEU A 348 3.75 2.75 13.33
C LEU A 348 5.15 3.39 13.38
N THR A 349 5.87 3.22 14.48
CA THR A 349 7.23 3.76 14.66
C THR A 349 8.19 3.27 13.58
N GLU A 350 8.25 1.96 13.32
CA GLU A 350 9.10 1.40 12.27
C GLU A 350 8.65 1.84 10.87
N THR A 351 7.34 1.98 10.65
CA THR A 351 6.78 2.50 9.40
C THR A 351 7.23 3.93 9.11
N LEU A 352 7.16 4.82 10.12
CA LEU A 352 7.63 6.20 10.00
C LEU A 352 9.15 6.26 9.76
N ALA A 353 9.92 5.37 10.40
CA ALA A 353 11.36 5.28 10.16
C ALA A 353 11.69 4.89 8.72
N ALA A 354 10.96 3.95 8.11
CA ALA A 354 11.13 3.57 6.71
C ALA A 354 10.81 4.72 5.75
N ILE A 355 9.69 5.42 5.97
CA ILE A 355 9.30 6.60 5.18
C ILE A 355 10.39 7.69 5.26
N ASN A 356 10.87 8.00 6.46
CA ASN A 356 11.89 9.03 6.67
C ASN A 356 13.23 8.66 6.05
N MET A 357 13.63 7.38 6.13
CA MET A 357 14.85 6.89 5.47
C MET A 357 14.76 7.04 3.96
N ALA A 358 13.65 6.64 3.33
CA ALA A 358 13.43 6.78 1.90
C ALA A 358 13.53 8.24 1.47
N LYS A 359 12.76 9.12 2.11
CA LYS A 359 12.75 10.57 1.79
C LYS A 359 14.12 11.23 2.04
N GLY A 360 14.84 10.82 3.07
CA GLY A 360 16.20 11.29 3.37
C GLY A 360 17.23 10.90 2.30
N ALA A 361 16.96 9.86 1.53
CA ALA A 361 17.79 9.39 0.43
C ALA A 361 17.27 9.82 -0.96
N ALA A 362 16.31 10.73 -1.02
CA ALA A 362 15.60 11.14 -2.24
C ALA A 362 14.85 10.00 -2.95
N TYR A 363 14.52 8.92 -2.24
CA TYR A 363 13.54 7.95 -2.72
C TYR A 363 12.13 8.47 -2.45
N THR A 364 11.20 8.21 -3.35
CA THR A 364 9.78 8.44 -3.10
C THR A 364 9.20 7.34 -2.22
N ALA A 365 8.04 7.60 -1.62
CA ALA A 365 7.31 6.62 -0.82
C ALA A 365 5.86 6.56 -1.29
N VAL A 366 5.33 5.36 -1.47
CA VAL A 366 3.93 5.11 -1.81
C VAL A 366 3.27 4.44 -0.62
N ILE A 367 2.29 5.08 0.00
CA ILE A 367 1.52 4.46 1.09
C ILE A 367 0.52 3.49 0.49
N SER A 368 0.52 2.25 0.96
CA SER A 368 -0.25 1.18 0.32
C SER A 368 -1.18 0.45 1.28
N HIS A 369 -2.31 0.01 0.73
CA HIS A 369 -3.20 -1.00 1.31
C HIS A 369 -2.61 -2.41 1.18
N ARG A 370 -3.41 -3.42 1.57
CA ARG A 370 -3.18 -4.84 1.24
C ARG A 370 -4.41 -5.39 0.49
N SER A 371 -4.25 -6.59 -0.11
CA SER A 371 -5.35 -7.29 -0.78
C SER A 371 -6.50 -7.64 0.18
N GLY A 372 -6.20 -7.99 1.43
CA GLY A 372 -7.18 -8.14 2.51
C GLY A 372 -7.25 -6.89 3.38
N GLU A 373 -8.25 -6.07 3.17
CA GLU A 373 -8.49 -4.81 3.88
C GLU A 373 -9.73 -4.88 4.77
N THR A 374 -9.87 -3.87 5.63
CA THR A 374 -11.04 -3.62 6.45
C THR A 374 -11.58 -2.22 6.17
N GLU A 375 -12.56 -1.75 6.94
CA GLU A 375 -13.02 -0.35 6.92
C GLU A 375 -12.02 0.65 7.51
N ASP A 376 -10.90 0.19 8.10
CA ASP A 376 -9.86 1.06 8.66
C ASP A 376 -9.25 1.98 7.59
N THR A 377 -9.11 3.27 7.91
CA THR A 377 -8.64 4.31 6.98
C THR A 377 -7.30 4.91 7.36
N THR A 378 -6.57 4.32 8.29
CA THR A 378 -5.32 4.86 8.85
C THR A 378 -4.30 5.21 7.77
N ILE A 379 -4.21 4.42 6.68
CA ILE A 379 -3.27 4.70 5.58
C ILE A 379 -3.54 6.04 4.88
N ALA A 380 -4.79 6.50 4.84
CA ALA A 380 -5.12 7.82 4.29
C ALA A 380 -4.56 8.94 5.17
N ASP A 381 -4.75 8.85 6.49
CA ASP A 381 -4.17 9.77 7.46
C ASP A 381 -2.63 9.73 7.44
N LEU A 382 -2.04 8.53 7.32
CA LEU A 382 -0.57 8.33 7.22
C LEU A 382 0.01 9.03 5.97
N ALA A 383 -0.63 8.87 4.81
CA ALA A 383 -0.16 9.47 3.56
C ALA A 383 -0.11 11.00 3.63
N VAL A 384 -1.15 11.63 4.21
CA VAL A 384 -1.20 13.08 4.40
C VAL A 384 -0.21 13.54 5.47
N ALA A 385 -0.15 12.84 6.60
CA ALA A 385 0.71 13.18 7.74
C ALA A 385 2.19 13.22 7.39
N THR A 386 2.63 12.30 6.55
CA THR A 386 4.04 12.16 6.17
C THR A 386 4.39 12.93 4.89
N ALA A 387 3.39 13.55 4.24
CA ALA A 387 3.53 14.11 2.90
C ALA A 387 4.26 13.11 1.97
N ALA A 388 3.77 11.87 1.95
CA ALA A 388 4.38 10.79 1.16
C ALA A 388 4.26 11.03 -0.35
N GLY A 389 3.28 11.84 -0.75
CA GLY A 389 3.06 12.24 -2.14
C GLY A 389 2.18 11.28 -2.93
N GLN A 390 2.10 10.00 -2.55
CA GLN A 390 1.36 8.97 -3.29
C GLN A 390 0.65 7.99 -2.36
N ILE A 391 -0.49 7.46 -2.83
CA ILE A 391 -1.24 6.39 -2.16
C ILE A 391 -1.73 5.35 -3.16
N LYS A 392 -1.53 4.08 -2.85
CA LYS A 392 -2.06 2.92 -3.58
C LYS A 392 -3.11 2.23 -2.70
N THR A 393 -4.40 2.35 -3.05
CA THR A 393 -5.48 1.81 -2.20
C THR A 393 -6.63 1.19 -3.01
N GLY A 394 -6.29 0.54 -4.12
CA GLY A 394 -7.21 -0.20 -4.97
C GLY A 394 -8.03 0.67 -5.90
N SER A 395 -9.17 0.15 -6.32
CA SER A 395 -10.03 0.76 -7.33
C SER A 395 -11.12 1.67 -6.72
N LEU A 396 -12.03 2.16 -7.58
CA LEU A 396 -13.13 3.08 -7.28
C LEU A 396 -14.42 2.36 -6.83
N CYS A 397 -14.33 1.11 -6.47
CA CYS A 397 -15.42 0.30 -5.93
C CYS A 397 -14.92 -0.59 -4.78
N ARG A 398 -15.82 -1.30 -4.09
CA ARG A 398 -15.62 -2.01 -2.82
C ARG A 398 -15.39 -1.03 -1.65
N SER A 399 -16.21 -1.15 -0.62
CA SER A 399 -16.24 -0.18 0.50
C SER A 399 -14.92 -0.11 1.27
N ASP A 400 -14.18 -1.22 1.34
CA ASP A 400 -12.86 -1.33 1.94
C ASP A 400 -11.80 -0.45 1.24
N ARG A 401 -11.95 -0.20 -0.06
CA ARG A 401 -11.08 0.69 -0.85
C ARG A 401 -11.58 2.13 -0.79
N VAL A 402 -12.85 2.32 -1.13
CA VAL A 402 -13.50 3.63 -1.20
C VAL A 402 -13.49 4.36 0.16
N ALA A 403 -13.47 3.64 1.29
CA ALA A 403 -13.35 4.24 2.61
C ALA A 403 -12.10 5.13 2.75
N LYS A 404 -10.94 4.71 2.20
CA LYS A 404 -9.69 5.45 2.22
C LYS A 404 -9.77 6.71 1.35
N TYR A 405 -10.33 6.61 0.14
CA TYR A 405 -10.57 7.76 -0.73
C TYR A 405 -11.52 8.77 -0.08
N ASN A 406 -12.62 8.31 0.51
CA ASN A 406 -13.56 9.16 1.22
C ASN A 406 -12.93 9.83 2.46
N ARG A 407 -11.97 9.16 3.12
CA ARG A 407 -11.22 9.78 4.21
C ARG A 407 -10.34 10.92 3.69
N LEU A 408 -9.66 10.73 2.56
CA LEU A 408 -8.85 11.79 1.93
C LEU A 408 -9.69 13.00 1.51
N LEU A 409 -10.91 12.79 0.96
CA LEU A 409 -11.82 13.90 0.67
C LEU A 409 -12.18 14.70 1.93
N ARG A 410 -12.43 14.02 3.06
CA ARG A 410 -12.72 14.69 4.33
C ARG A 410 -11.49 15.46 4.85
N ILE A 411 -10.29 14.91 4.70
CA ILE A 411 -9.05 15.60 5.06
C ILE A 411 -8.85 16.83 4.17
N GLU A 412 -9.11 16.73 2.86
CA GLU A 412 -9.06 17.87 1.94
C GLU A 412 -10.01 18.99 2.36
N GLU A 413 -11.24 18.64 2.74
CA GLU A 413 -12.23 19.59 3.27
C GLU A 413 -11.78 20.21 4.61
N GLU A 414 -11.25 19.40 5.54
CA GLU A 414 -10.70 19.87 6.82
C GLU A 414 -9.53 20.85 6.63
N LEU A 415 -8.67 20.64 5.64
CA LEU A 415 -7.54 21.52 5.31
C LEU A 415 -7.99 22.78 4.58
N GLY A 416 -9.09 22.75 3.83
CA GLY A 416 -9.64 23.88 3.09
C GLY A 416 -8.60 24.54 2.17
N ALA A 417 -8.38 25.84 2.32
CA ALA A 417 -7.43 26.60 1.51
C ALA A 417 -5.94 26.21 1.73
N ALA A 418 -5.63 25.44 2.77
CA ALA A 418 -4.29 24.91 3.02
C ALA A 418 -4.06 23.55 2.38
N SER A 419 -5.07 22.98 1.73
CA SER A 419 -4.94 21.73 0.97
C SER A 419 -4.02 21.91 -0.23
N ILE A 420 -3.07 21.01 -0.38
CA ILE A 420 -2.11 20.99 -1.49
C ILE A 420 -2.21 19.63 -2.18
N TYR A 421 -2.46 19.64 -3.48
CA TYR A 421 -2.34 18.48 -4.36
C TYR A 421 -1.28 18.79 -5.42
N ASN A 422 -0.16 18.08 -5.38
CA ASN A 422 0.99 18.40 -6.23
C ASN A 422 0.92 17.79 -7.64
N GLY A 423 0.09 16.76 -7.83
CA GLY A 423 -0.07 16.08 -9.12
C GLY A 423 1.27 15.60 -9.69
N ILE A 424 1.55 15.95 -10.94
CA ILE A 424 2.77 15.53 -11.63
C ILE A 424 4.08 15.96 -10.94
N LYS A 425 4.04 16.98 -10.07
CA LYS A 425 5.24 17.45 -9.35
C LYS A 425 5.78 16.43 -8.37
N GLU A 426 4.96 15.47 -7.91
CA GLU A 426 5.43 14.36 -7.07
C GLU A 426 6.39 13.43 -7.82
N PHE A 427 6.42 13.52 -9.15
CA PHE A 427 7.28 12.73 -10.04
C PHE A 427 8.38 13.56 -10.70
N SER A 428 8.62 14.79 -10.24
CA SER A 428 9.53 15.74 -10.90
C SER A 428 10.98 15.26 -11.04
N GLN A 429 11.39 14.31 -10.19
CA GLN A 429 12.73 13.70 -10.26
C GLN A 429 12.88 12.69 -11.41
N PHE A 430 11.78 12.23 -12.03
CA PHE A 430 11.76 11.27 -13.13
C PHE A 430 11.42 11.91 -14.48
N SER A 431 10.97 13.16 -14.49
CA SER A 431 10.66 13.88 -15.72
C SER A 431 11.91 14.60 -16.22
N SER A 432 12.49 14.12 -17.29
CA SER A 432 13.48 14.87 -18.10
C SER A 432 12.80 15.64 -19.22
#